data_c92ce3feb3efd0338770935d6e615667
#
_entry.id   c92ce3feb3efd0338770935d6e615667
#
_cell.length_a   1.000
_cell.length_b   1.000
_cell.length_c   1.000
_cell.angle_alpha   90.00
_cell.angle_beta   90.00
_cell.angle_gamma   90.00
#
_symmetry.space_group_name_H-M   'P 1'
#
loop_
_entity.id
_entity.type
_entity.pdbx_description
1 polymer ?
#
loop_
_entity_poly.entity_id
_entity_poly.type
_entity_poly.pdbx_seq_one_letter_code
_entity_poly.pdbx_strand_id
1 'polypeptide(L)'
;MATLPVMKRWARLGPDNPRRLIHKLETSLCLSAFVVAKRDEAILLGRPREHEAWPKRGGYPKWQAAELEREGAWLLPATHLMMEEPPDRAAKRIASEWAGLKGTPRLVMVQSHLRPLRLWNRKLKGNHWDICFVYELLPKSAPQAKPWWAEIGFVPPSEIRRMNLGRGHRDILEDAGYI
;
A
#
# COMPACT_ATOMS: atom_id res chain seq x y z
N MET A 1 -25.03 12.37 6.87
CA MET A 1 -23.76 11.60 6.79
C MET A 1 -23.10 11.64 8.15
N ALA A 2 -23.06 10.52 8.86
CA ALA A 2 -22.39 10.46 10.15
C ALA A 2 -20.89 10.49 9.92
N THR A 3 -20.22 11.52 10.42
CA THR A 3 -18.76 11.58 10.50
C THR A 3 -18.30 10.49 11.45
N LEU A 4 -17.58 9.49 10.93
CA LEU A 4 -16.90 8.51 11.77
C LEU A 4 -15.99 9.25 12.75
N PRO A 5 -15.99 8.89 14.04
CA PRO A 5 -15.12 9.52 15.01
C PRO A 5 -13.66 9.30 14.59
N VAL A 6 -12.91 10.38 14.45
CA VAL A 6 -11.48 10.32 14.20
C VAL A 6 -10.83 9.69 15.42
N MET A 7 -10.44 8.43 15.33
CA MET A 7 -9.65 7.78 16.38
C MET A 7 -8.28 8.45 16.45
N LYS A 8 -8.03 9.21 17.51
CA LYS A 8 -6.79 9.99 17.69
C LYS A 8 -5.56 9.15 18.03
N ARG A 9 -5.72 7.86 18.36
CA ARG A 9 -4.61 6.97 18.73
C ARG A 9 -4.89 5.55 18.27
N TRP A 10 -4.05 5.03 17.38
CA TRP A 10 -3.96 3.63 17.05
C TRP A 10 -3.00 2.92 18.00
N ALA A 11 -3.26 1.67 18.32
CA ALA A 11 -2.55 0.93 19.35
C ALA A 11 -1.01 1.12 19.31
N ARG A 12 -0.41 1.40 20.47
CA ARG A 12 1.04 1.34 20.66
C ARG A 12 1.49 -0.12 20.56
N LEU A 13 2.02 -0.50 19.43
CA LEU A 13 2.55 -1.84 19.18
C LEU A 13 4.10 -1.78 19.13
N GLY A 14 4.75 -1.63 20.28
CA GLY A 14 6.19 -1.71 20.37
C GLY A 14 6.88 -0.48 20.94
N PRO A 15 8.22 -0.46 20.98
CA PRO A 15 9.00 0.61 21.60
C PRO A 15 8.82 1.95 20.89
N ASP A 16 9.02 3.03 21.61
CA ASP A 16 8.78 4.44 21.26
C ASP A 16 9.58 4.97 20.05
N ASN A 17 9.53 4.29 18.91
CA ASN A 17 10.09 4.79 17.68
C ASN A 17 8.96 5.16 16.68
N PRO A 18 8.57 6.44 16.59
CA PRO A 18 7.45 6.89 15.76
C PRO A 18 7.68 6.73 14.26
N ARG A 19 8.91 6.44 13.82
CA ARG A 19 9.25 6.21 12.40
C ARG A 19 9.23 4.74 12.01
N ARG A 20 8.87 3.84 12.91
CA ARG A 20 8.82 2.41 12.62
C ARG A 20 7.49 2.04 11.97
N LEU A 21 7.56 1.33 10.85
CA LEU A 21 6.38 0.75 10.22
C LEU A 21 5.73 -0.27 11.15
N ILE A 22 4.38 -0.26 11.22
CA ILE A 22 3.61 -1.26 11.95
C ILE A 22 3.57 -2.52 11.10
N HIS A 23 4.64 -3.27 11.16
CA HIS A 23 4.75 -4.59 10.57
C HIS A 23 5.60 -5.46 11.50
N LYS A 24 4.92 -6.25 12.32
CA LYS A 24 5.56 -7.26 13.14
C LYS A 24 4.93 -8.60 12.84
N LEU A 25 5.68 -9.47 12.19
CA LEU A 25 5.29 -10.88 12.03
C LEU A 25 5.04 -11.56 13.39
N GLU A 26 5.78 -11.15 14.41
CA GLU A 26 5.65 -11.66 15.77
C GLU A 26 4.30 -11.32 16.43
N THR A 27 3.68 -10.20 16.07
CA THR A 27 2.36 -9.82 16.57
C THR A 27 1.23 -10.32 15.69
N SER A 28 1.55 -10.93 14.55
CA SER A 28 0.59 -11.39 13.55
C SER A 28 -0.38 -10.30 13.04
N LEU A 29 -0.05 -9.03 13.22
CA LEU A 29 -0.87 -7.89 12.82
C LEU A 29 -0.08 -6.92 11.93
N CYS A 30 -0.71 -6.47 10.86
CA CYS A 30 -0.22 -5.45 9.95
C CYS A 30 -1.31 -4.41 9.69
N LEU A 31 -0.94 -3.13 9.69
CA LEU A 31 -1.82 -2.04 9.28
C LEU A 31 -1.20 -1.38 8.05
N SER A 32 -1.92 -1.38 6.95
CA SER A 32 -1.46 -0.82 5.67
C SER A 32 -2.44 0.19 5.09
N ALA A 33 -1.91 1.12 4.31
CA ALA A 33 -2.73 2.03 3.53
C ALA A 33 -2.39 1.88 2.05
N PHE A 34 -3.43 1.88 1.23
CA PHE A 34 -3.38 1.82 -0.22
C PHE A 34 -3.92 3.12 -0.79
N VAL A 35 -3.27 3.64 -1.81
CA VAL A 35 -3.71 4.86 -2.49
C VAL A 35 -4.09 4.52 -3.93
N VAL A 36 -5.39 4.61 -4.22
CA VAL A 36 -5.93 4.56 -5.57
C VAL A 36 -5.96 5.99 -6.10
N ALA A 37 -4.87 6.43 -6.71
CA ALA A 37 -4.81 7.74 -7.34
C ALA A 37 -5.46 7.66 -8.72
N LYS A 38 -6.49 8.48 -8.95
CA LYS A 38 -7.26 8.51 -10.20
C LYS A 38 -7.05 9.81 -10.97
N ARG A 39 -6.96 9.69 -12.28
CA ARG A 39 -7.10 10.79 -13.22
C ARG A 39 -8.09 10.35 -14.28
N ASP A 40 -9.24 11.02 -14.32
CA ASP A 40 -10.41 10.52 -15.05
C ASP A 40 -10.73 9.09 -14.59
N GLU A 41 -10.81 8.13 -15.48
CA GLU A 41 -11.01 6.71 -15.14
C GLU A 41 -9.69 5.95 -14.93
N ALA A 42 -8.54 6.51 -15.30
CA ALA A 42 -7.26 5.84 -15.18
C ALA A 42 -6.71 5.85 -13.75
N ILE A 43 -6.06 4.76 -13.37
CA ILE A 43 -5.51 4.51 -12.03
C ILE A 43 -4.00 4.48 -12.10
N LEU A 44 -3.35 5.15 -11.14
CA LEU A 44 -1.90 5.14 -11.03
C LEU A 44 -1.38 3.81 -10.54
N LEU A 45 -0.54 3.20 -11.35
CA LEU A 45 0.22 1.99 -11.02
C LEU A 45 1.71 2.24 -11.24
N GLY A 46 2.53 1.52 -10.50
CA GLY A 46 3.97 1.50 -10.68
C GLY A 46 4.51 0.08 -10.79
N ARG A 47 5.45 -0.14 -11.69
CA ARG A 47 6.22 -1.38 -11.78
C ARG A 47 7.48 -1.21 -10.95
N PRO A 48 7.68 -2.02 -9.90
CA PRO A 48 8.84 -1.87 -9.02
C PRO A 48 10.15 -2.24 -9.74
N ARG A 49 11.23 -1.65 -9.24
CA ARG A 49 12.62 -2.04 -9.54
C ARG A 49 13.28 -2.42 -8.24
N GLU A 50 14.20 -3.37 -8.24
CA GLU A 50 15.02 -3.64 -7.07
C GLU A 50 15.74 -2.36 -6.61
N HIS A 51 15.49 -1.98 -5.37
CA HIS A 51 16.05 -0.76 -4.79
C HIS A 51 16.09 -0.85 -3.26
N GLU A 52 17.12 -0.24 -2.66
CA GLU A 52 17.29 -0.23 -1.20
C GLU A 52 16.25 0.59 -0.40
N ALA A 53 15.42 1.36 -1.09
CA ALA A 53 14.31 2.06 -0.45
C ALA A 53 13.18 1.13 0.01
N TRP A 54 13.03 -0.05 -0.60
CA TRP A 54 11.93 -0.95 -0.31
C TRP A 54 11.83 -1.39 1.15
N PRO A 55 12.91 -1.84 1.82
CA PRO A 55 12.83 -2.20 3.24
C PRO A 55 12.42 -1.05 4.14
N LYS A 56 12.82 0.18 3.79
CA LYS A 56 12.57 1.38 4.59
C LYS A 56 11.19 2.00 4.34
N ARG A 57 10.71 1.94 3.09
CA ARG A 57 9.49 2.62 2.64
C ARG A 57 8.34 1.66 2.37
N GLY A 58 8.61 0.56 1.70
CA GLY A 58 7.61 -0.45 1.34
C GLY A 58 7.32 -1.46 2.46
N GLY A 59 8.21 -1.58 3.41
CA GLY A 59 8.07 -2.53 4.52
C GLY A 59 8.33 -3.98 4.14
N TYR A 60 8.97 -4.24 2.99
CA TYR A 60 9.33 -5.58 2.55
C TYR A 60 10.78 -5.64 2.05
N PRO A 61 11.43 -6.82 2.12
CA PRO A 61 12.83 -6.98 1.82
C PRO A 61 13.15 -6.78 0.33
N LYS A 62 14.39 -6.41 0.01
CA LYS A 62 14.88 -6.20 -1.36
C LYS A 62 14.59 -7.38 -2.30
N TRP A 63 14.78 -8.62 -1.83
CA TRP A 63 14.55 -9.80 -2.64
C TRP A 63 13.11 -9.89 -3.14
N GLN A 64 12.14 -9.42 -2.35
CA GLN A 64 10.74 -9.41 -2.77
C GLN A 64 10.49 -8.34 -3.85
N ALA A 65 11.17 -7.20 -3.80
CA ALA A 65 11.11 -6.21 -4.86
C ALA A 65 11.73 -6.73 -6.16
N ALA A 66 12.87 -7.43 -6.07
CA ALA A 66 13.51 -8.09 -7.22
C ALA A 66 12.61 -9.20 -7.83
N GLU A 67 11.88 -9.93 -6.99
CA GLU A 67 10.89 -10.92 -7.46
C GLU A 67 9.76 -10.27 -8.23
N LEU A 68 9.16 -9.21 -7.68
CA LEU A 68 8.10 -8.44 -8.34
C LEU A 68 8.58 -7.81 -9.66
N GLU A 69 9.83 -7.30 -9.69
CA GLU A 69 10.43 -6.78 -10.92
C GLU A 69 10.56 -7.87 -11.99
N ARG A 70 11.08 -9.05 -11.62
CA ARG A 70 11.23 -10.20 -12.53
C ARG A 70 9.90 -10.72 -13.05
N GLU A 71 8.85 -10.67 -12.22
CA GLU A 71 7.50 -11.06 -12.59
C GLU A 71 6.77 -10.01 -13.43
N GLY A 72 7.36 -8.83 -13.62
CA GLY A 72 6.71 -7.71 -14.30
C GLY A 72 5.46 -7.22 -13.56
N ALA A 73 5.41 -7.38 -12.24
CA ALA A 73 4.25 -7.06 -11.45
C ALA A 73 4.05 -5.54 -11.32
N TRP A 74 2.79 -5.11 -11.32
CA TRP A 74 2.40 -3.73 -11.08
C TRP A 74 1.76 -3.57 -9.71
N LEU A 75 1.96 -2.43 -9.08
CA LEU A 75 1.52 -2.14 -7.73
C LEU A 75 0.80 -0.80 -7.63
N LEU A 76 -0.20 -0.71 -6.77
CA LEU A 76 -0.66 0.56 -6.23
C LEU A 76 0.40 1.14 -5.29
N PRO A 77 0.52 2.47 -5.16
CA PRO A 77 1.22 3.07 -4.05
C PRO A 77 0.63 2.60 -2.71
N ALA A 78 1.39 1.83 -1.96
CA ALA A 78 0.93 1.22 -0.71
C ALA A 78 2.10 0.92 0.22
N THR A 79 1.91 1.09 1.52
CA THR A 79 2.82 0.61 2.56
C THR A 79 2.13 0.58 3.93
N HIS A 80 2.86 0.13 4.94
CA HIS A 80 2.40 0.09 6.31
C HIS A 80 2.27 1.49 6.92
N LEU A 81 1.37 1.62 7.89
CA LEU A 81 1.30 2.78 8.75
C LEU A 81 2.56 2.86 9.62
N MET A 82 2.99 4.07 9.95
CA MET A 82 3.96 4.31 11.01
C MET A 82 3.28 4.30 12.38
N MET A 83 4.07 4.11 13.44
CA MET A 83 3.55 4.22 14.80
C MET A 83 2.91 5.60 15.00
N GLU A 84 1.77 5.63 15.65
CA GLU A 84 0.98 6.85 15.92
C GLU A 84 0.54 7.63 14.67
N GLU A 85 0.68 7.04 13.47
CA GLU A 85 0.25 7.67 12.22
C GLU A 85 -1.22 7.33 11.93
N PRO A 86 -2.12 8.31 11.84
CA PRO A 86 -3.48 8.08 11.35
C PRO A 86 -3.50 7.61 9.90
N PRO A 87 -4.43 6.72 9.50
CA PRO A 87 -4.47 6.16 8.16
C PRO A 87 -4.56 7.20 7.02
N ASP A 88 -5.27 8.30 7.24
CA ASP A 88 -5.37 9.40 6.27
C ASP A 88 -4.03 10.13 6.07
N ARG A 89 -3.23 10.27 7.14
CA ARG A 89 -1.87 10.80 7.05
C ARG A 89 -0.94 9.82 6.33
N ALA A 90 -1.07 8.52 6.63
CA ALA A 90 -0.34 7.49 5.90
C ALA A 90 -0.64 7.56 4.39
N ALA A 91 -1.91 7.69 4.01
CA ALA A 91 -2.29 7.83 2.59
C ALA A 91 -1.68 9.07 1.93
N LYS A 92 -1.66 10.23 2.62
CA LYS A 92 -0.99 11.46 2.12
C LYS A 92 0.52 11.25 1.97
N ARG A 93 1.16 10.66 2.97
CA ARG A 93 2.59 10.34 2.93
C ARG A 93 2.92 9.40 1.78
N ILE A 94 2.16 8.32 1.63
CA ILE A 94 2.35 7.34 0.55
C ILE A 94 2.23 8.02 -0.80
N ALA A 95 1.15 8.79 -1.05
CA ALA A 95 0.97 9.51 -2.31
C ALA A 95 2.15 10.43 -2.63
N SER A 96 2.61 11.17 -1.64
CA SER A 96 3.73 12.11 -1.79
C SER A 96 5.08 11.40 -1.97
N GLU A 97 5.41 10.46 -1.09
CA GLU A 97 6.71 9.77 -1.11
C GLU A 97 6.85 8.86 -2.32
N TRP A 98 5.78 8.13 -2.69
CA TRP A 98 5.84 7.13 -3.74
C TRP A 98 5.74 7.71 -5.14
N ALA A 99 4.97 8.76 -5.32
CA ALA A 99 4.67 9.31 -6.64
C ALA A 99 4.72 10.85 -6.73
N GLY A 100 5.10 11.55 -5.66
CA GLY A 100 5.11 13.01 -5.63
C GLY A 100 3.74 13.66 -5.77
N LEU A 101 2.68 12.90 -5.48
CA LEU A 101 1.31 13.38 -5.64
C LEU A 101 0.87 14.24 -4.47
N LYS A 102 0.08 15.27 -4.79
CA LYS A 102 -0.59 16.14 -3.82
C LYS A 102 -2.10 16.03 -3.99
N GLY A 103 -2.82 16.01 -2.88
CA GLY A 103 -4.28 15.94 -2.87
C GLY A 103 -4.80 15.57 -1.48
N THR A 104 -6.12 15.51 -1.36
CA THR A 104 -6.79 15.07 -0.13
C THR A 104 -7.32 13.66 -0.35
N PRO A 105 -6.76 12.64 0.33
CA PRO A 105 -7.25 11.28 0.22
C PRO A 105 -8.61 11.14 0.91
N ARG A 106 -9.51 10.38 0.29
CA ARG A 106 -10.83 10.02 0.80
C ARG A 106 -10.87 8.52 1.06
N LEU A 107 -11.21 8.12 2.27
CA LEU A 107 -11.37 6.69 2.60
C LEU A 107 -12.50 6.09 1.76
N VAL A 108 -12.21 5.01 1.06
CA VAL A 108 -13.16 4.26 0.22
C VAL A 108 -13.60 3.00 0.94
N MET A 109 -12.63 2.25 1.50
CA MET A 109 -12.89 0.93 2.03
C MET A 109 -11.86 0.58 3.10
N VAL A 110 -12.26 -0.31 4.01
CA VAL A 110 -11.34 -1.02 4.90
C VAL A 110 -11.52 -2.51 4.63
N GLN A 111 -10.43 -3.16 4.24
CA GLN A 111 -10.39 -4.61 4.08
C GLN A 111 -9.68 -5.27 5.26
N SER A 112 -10.04 -6.49 5.53
CA SER A 112 -9.39 -7.30 6.56
C SER A 112 -9.09 -8.69 6.00
N HIS A 113 -7.82 -9.08 6.01
CA HIS A 113 -7.35 -10.36 5.51
C HIS A 113 -6.65 -11.15 6.61
N LEU A 114 -6.98 -12.42 6.69
CA LEU A 114 -6.29 -13.35 7.56
C LEU A 114 -5.53 -14.36 6.70
N ARG A 115 -4.21 -14.34 6.76
CA ARG A 115 -3.34 -15.22 5.95
C ARG A 115 -2.44 -16.07 6.84
N PRO A 116 -2.27 -17.38 6.54
CA PRO A 116 -1.33 -18.21 7.28
C PRO A 116 0.10 -17.68 7.21
N LEU A 117 0.76 -17.49 8.35
CA LEU A 117 2.15 -17.02 8.43
C LEU A 117 3.13 -17.93 7.66
N ARG A 118 2.82 -19.23 7.54
CA ARG A 118 3.62 -20.19 6.75
C ARG A 118 3.80 -19.80 5.27
N LEU A 119 2.96 -18.89 4.74
CA LEU A 119 3.11 -18.40 3.36
C LEU A 119 4.37 -17.52 3.20
N TRP A 120 4.83 -16.87 4.30
CA TRP A 120 6.06 -16.06 4.29
C TRP A 120 7.25 -16.86 4.80
N ASN A 121 7.03 -17.70 5.80
CA ASN A 121 8.08 -18.56 6.35
C ASN A 121 7.45 -19.84 6.90
N ARG A 122 7.85 -20.99 6.32
CA ARG A 122 7.32 -22.32 6.70
C ARG A 122 7.53 -22.68 8.18
N LYS A 123 8.47 -22.01 8.87
CA LYS A 123 8.72 -22.22 10.32
C LYS A 123 7.74 -21.44 11.19
N LEU A 124 7.04 -20.45 10.66
CA LEU A 124 6.09 -19.65 11.42
C LEU A 124 4.74 -20.39 11.51
N LYS A 125 4.19 -20.41 12.74
CA LYS A 125 2.86 -20.95 13.04
C LYS A 125 1.87 -19.81 13.26
N GLY A 126 0.59 -20.07 12.98
CA GLY A 126 -0.48 -19.09 13.17
C GLY A 126 -0.82 -18.33 11.88
N ASN A 127 -1.56 -17.25 12.07
CA ASN A 127 -2.06 -16.43 11.00
C ASN A 127 -1.55 -14.99 11.14
N HIS A 128 -1.36 -14.33 10.00
CA HIS A 128 -1.12 -12.90 9.91
C HIS A 128 -2.44 -12.20 9.60
N TRP A 129 -2.75 -11.20 10.37
CA TRP A 129 -3.93 -10.36 10.18
C TRP A 129 -3.50 -9.03 9.57
N ASP A 130 -3.94 -8.77 8.35
CA ASP A 130 -3.68 -7.54 7.62
C ASP A 130 -4.96 -6.71 7.54
N ILE A 131 -4.90 -5.48 8.03
CA ILE A 131 -5.99 -4.50 7.94
C ILE A 131 -5.53 -3.40 6.97
N CYS A 132 -6.22 -3.30 5.84
CA CYS A 132 -5.90 -2.42 4.74
C CYS A 132 -6.88 -1.26 4.67
N PHE A 133 -6.40 -0.03 4.78
CA PHE A 133 -7.16 1.19 4.55
C PHE A 133 -6.98 1.63 3.11
N VAL A 134 -8.04 1.63 2.32
CA VAL A 134 -8.01 2.01 0.90
C VAL A 134 -8.51 3.43 0.74
N TYR A 135 -7.67 4.28 0.19
CA TYR A 135 -7.96 5.70 -0.05
C TYR A 135 -7.95 6.01 -1.53
N GLU A 136 -8.98 6.73 -1.99
CA GLU A 136 -8.99 7.37 -3.30
C GLU A 136 -8.32 8.74 -3.20
N LEU A 137 -7.54 9.09 -4.22
CA LEU A 137 -6.91 10.39 -4.36
C LEU A 137 -7.12 10.91 -5.78
N LEU A 138 -7.65 12.13 -5.90
CA LEU A 138 -7.67 12.88 -7.17
C LEU A 138 -6.46 13.82 -7.17
N PRO A 139 -5.35 13.46 -7.87
CA PRO A 139 -4.12 14.22 -7.77
C PRO A 139 -4.20 15.53 -8.56
N LYS A 140 -3.61 16.58 -7.98
CA LYS A 140 -3.49 17.90 -8.60
C LYS A 140 -2.21 18.05 -9.46
N SER A 141 -1.36 17.02 -9.50
CA SER A 141 -0.08 17.03 -10.20
C SER A 141 0.15 15.74 -10.95
N ALA A 142 1.06 15.76 -11.92
CA ALA A 142 1.55 14.55 -12.56
C ALA A 142 2.37 13.70 -11.56
N PRO A 143 2.40 12.36 -11.72
CA PRO A 143 3.25 11.51 -10.91
C PRO A 143 4.73 11.77 -11.24
N GLN A 144 5.56 11.69 -10.21
CA GLN A 144 7.00 11.79 -10.34
C GLN A 144 7.60 10.38 -10.30
N ALA A 145 8.39 10.03 -11.31
CA ALA A 145 9.18 8.82 -11.28
C ALA A 145 10.19 8.89 -10.11
N LYS A 146 10.19 7.86 -9.29
CA LYS A 146 11.16 7.70 -8.20
C LYS A 146 12.13 6.56 -8.55
N PRO A 147 13.35 6.54 -7.98
CA PRO A 147 14.37 5.55 -8.37
C PRO A 147 13.95 4.08 -8.21
N TRP A 148 13.00 3.80 -7.34
CA TRP A 148 12.50 2.44 -7.08
C TRP A 148 11.37 2.00 -8.03
N TRP A 149 10.91 2.88 -8.94
CA TRP A 149 10.00 2.53 -10.00
C TRP A 149 10.75 2.32 -11.31
N ALA A 150 10.59 1.17 -11.93
CA ALA A 150 10.99 0.97 -13.32
C ALA A 150 10.09 1.78 -14.26
N GLU A 151 8.81 1.85 -13.90
CA GLU A 151 7.78 2.57 -14.61
C GLU A 151 6.69 3.01 -13.64
N ILE A 152 6.07 4.17 -13.85
CA ILE A 152 4.90 4.64 -13.11
C ILE A 152 4.02 5.48 -14.03
N GLY A 153 2.72 5.19 -14.04
CA GLY A 153 1.78 5.90 -14.91
C GLY A 153 0.32 5.61 -14.59
N PHE A 154 -0.56 6.40 -15.18
CA PHE A 154 -1.99 6.18 -15.14
C PHE A 154 -2.40 5.17 -16.20
N VAL A 155 -3.09 4.13 -15.79
CA VAL A 155 -3.49 2.98 -16.62
C VAL A 155 -5.01 2.86 -16.62
N PRO A 156 -5.66 2.72 -17.79
CA PRO A 156 -7.10 2.52 -17.87
C PRO A 156 -7.54 1.17 -17.24
N PRO A 157 -8.74 1.09 -16.63
CA PRO A 157 -9.25 -0.15 -16.03
C PRO A 157 -9.27 -1.34 -16.99
N SER A 158 -9.54 -1.11 -18.27
CA SER A 158 -9.55 -2.16 -19.31
C SER A 158 -8.19 -2.83 -19.51
N GLU A 159 -7.11 -2.08 -19.34
CA GLU A 159 -5.74 -2.61 -19.40
C GLU A 159 -5.37 -3.28 -18.08
N ILE A 160 -5.73 -2.67 -16.93
CA ILE A 160 -5.43 -3.19 -15.59
C ILE A 160 -5.94 -4.62 -15.42
N ARG A 161 -7.11 -4.94 -15.98
CA ARG A 161 -7.70 -6.30 -15.93
C ARG A 161 -6.79 -7.39 -16.54
N ARG A 162 -5.90 -7.00 -17.45
CA ARG A 162 -4.97 -7.91 -18.14
C ARG A 162 -3.55 -7.89 -17.54
N MET A 163 -3.26 -6.95 -16.66
CA MET A 163 -1.93 -6.79 -16.07
C MET A 163 -1.70 -7.77 -14.93
N ASN A 164 -0.44 -8.11 -14.69
CA ASN A 164 -0.03 -8.82 -13.48
C ASN A 164 0.03 -7.82 -12.31
N LEU A 165 -0.95 -7.84 -11.41
CA LEU A 165 -0.93 -7.05 -10.19
C LEU A 165 -0.37 -7.90 -9.05
N GLY A 166 0.75 -7.46 -8.48
CA GLY A 166 1.41 -8.16 -7.39
C GLY A 166 0.71 -7.99 -6.05
N ARG A 167 0.96 -8.91 -5.13
CA ARG A 167 0.67 -8.81 -3.68
C ARG A 167 -0.80 -8.57 -3.29
N GLY A 168 -1.75 -9.07 -4.06
CA GLY A 168 -3.18 -8.89 -3.75
C GLY A 168 -3.71 -7.48 -4.06
N HIS A 169 -2.96 -6.66 -4.81
CA HIS A 169 -3.43 -5.35 -5.23
C HIS A 169 -4.61 -5.43 -6.20
N ARG A 170 -4.80 -6.57 -6.84
CA ARG A 170 -5.98 -6.85 -7.67
C ARG A 170 -7.25 -6.88 -6.80
N ASP A 171 -7.21 -7.62 -5.71
CA ASP A 171 -8.34 -7.77 -4.78
C ASP A 171 -8.79 -6.40 -4.25
N ILE A 172 -7.82 -5.49 -3.97
CA ILE A 172 -8.09 -4.10 -3.56
C ILE A 172 -8.90 -3.35 -4.63
N LEU A 173 -8.53 -3.48 -5.90
CA LEU A 173 -9.20 -2.76 -6.98
C LEU A 173 -10.56 -3.36 -7.33
N GLU A 174 -10.69 -4.68 -7.28
CA GLU A 174 -11.95 -5.40 -7.52
C GLU A 174 -12.96 -5.12 -6.42
N ASP A 175 -12.58 -5.29 -5.15
CA ASP A 175 -13.48 -5.07 -4.00
C ASP A 175 -13.89 -3.61 -3.85
N ALA A 176 -13.04 -2.67 -4.25
CA ALA A 176 -13.39 -1.24 -4.28
C ALA A 176 -14.16 -0.81 -5.54
N GLY A 177 -14.41 -1.73 -6.49
CA GLY A 177 -15.21 -1.49 -7.69
C GLY A 177 -14.51 -0.64 -8.76
N TYR A 178 -13.18 -0.68 -8.84
CA TYR A 178 -12.41 0.06 -9.85
C TYR A 178 -12.14 -0.74 -11.12
N ILE A 179 -12.15 -2.08 -11.05
CA ILE A 179 -11.93 -2.97 -12.20
C ILE A 179 -12.89 -4.14 -12.21
#